data_accf27126f8b0e1f4fb6bf7f49e03e4a
#
_entry.id   accf27126f8b0e1f4fb6bf7f49e03e4a
#
_cell.length_a   1.000
_cell.length_b   1.000
_cell.length_c   1.000
_cell.angle_alpha   90.00
_cell.angle_beta   90.00
_cell.angle_gamma   90.00
#
_symmetry.space_group_name_H-M   'P 1'
#
loop_
_entity.id
_entity.type
_entity.pdbx_description
1 polymer ?
#
loop_
_entity_poly.entity_id
_entity_poly.type
_entity_poly.pdbx_seq_one_letter_code
_entity_poly.pdbx_strand_id
1 'polypeptide(L)'
;MALAAPAPALMIAPIGDADIALARKGENAAMLVGRDVSGIVASVLVGHDGHRGWVYYVAVDPDCRHKGYGRVIMDAAEDWLRGRGIEKLQLMVRPYNAQVQAFYQSLGYFEQERVIYAKWLDGREPTP
;
A
#
# COMPACT_ATOMS: atom_id res chain seq x y z
N MET A 1 34.50 0.00 2.92
CA MET A 1 33.07 0.44 2.83
C MET A 1 32.25 -0.69 2.26
N ALA A 2 31.28 -1.14 2.98
CA ALA A 2 30.41 -2.22 2.48
C ALA A 2 29.46 -1.66 1.44
N LEU A 3 29.32 -2.34 0.32
CA LEU A 3 28.28 -2.01 -0.65
C LEU A 3 26.92 -2.38 -0.06
N ALA A 4 25.92 -1.53 -0.27
CA ALA A 4 24.57 -1.89 0.11
C ALA A 4 24.15 -3.15 -0.66
N ALA A 5 23.50 -4.07 0.04
CA ALA A 5 22.91 -5.22 -0.62
C ALA A 5 21.91 -4.75 -1.67
N PRO A 6 21.84 -5.39 -2.84
CA PRO A 6 20.82 -5.04 -3.82
C PRO A 6 19.43 -5.24 -3.21
N ALA A 7 18.47 -4.41 -3.61
CA ALA A 7 17.10 -4.58 -3.18
C ALA A 7 16.62 -5.99 -3.54
N PRO A 8 15.87 -6.67 -2.65
CA PRO A 8 15.37 -8.00 -2.95
C PRO A 8 14.48 -7.96 -4.20
N ALA A 9 14.65 -8.95 -5.04
CA ALA A 9 13.83 -9.09 -6.24
C ALA A 9 12.49 -9.70 -5.85
N LEU A 10 11.41 -8.97 -6.09
CA LEU A 10 10.06 -9.48 -5.96
C LEU A 10 9.38 -9.47 -7.32
N MET A 11 8.65 -10.52 -7.59
CA MET A 11 7.74 -10.53 -8.74
C MET A 11 6.46 -9.84 -8.32
N ILE A 12 6.18 -8.69 -8.91
CA ILE A 12 4.97 -7.91 -8.62
C ILE A 12 3.92 -8.21 -9.67
N ALA A 13 2.73 -8.58 -9.23
CA ALA A 13 1.62 -8.86 -10.13
C ALA A 13 0.29 -8.57 -9.43
N PRO A 14 -0.78 -8.27 -10.20
CA PRO A 14 -2.13 -8.22 -9.64
C PRO A 14 -2.56 -9.60 -9.12
N ILE A 15 -3.29 -9.63 -8.02
CA ILE A 15 -3.91 -10.85 -7.53
C ILE A 15 -5.37 -10.92 -7.95
N GLY A 16 -5.81 -12.13 -8.32
CA GLY A 16 -7.15 -12.38 -8.75
C GLY A 16 -8.02 -13.04 -7.68
N ASP A 17 -8.21 -12.40 -6.54
CA ASP A 17 -8.88 -13.00 -5.41
C ASP A 17 -10.32 -12.51 -5.27
N ALA A 18 -11.22 -13.41 -4.82
CA ALA A 18 -12.61 -13.09 -4.57
C ALA A 18 -12.80 -12.10 -3.41
N ASP A 19 -11.89 -12.09 -2.44
CA ASP A 19 -11.96 -11.20 -1.28
C ASP A 19 -11.80 -9.72 -1.64
N ILE A 20 -11.28 -9.43 -2.81
CA ILE A 20 -11.12 -8.07 -3.32
C ILE A 20 -11.97 -7.83 -4.57
N ALA A 21 -13.06 -8.57 -4.69
CA ALA A 21 -13.90 -8.55 -5.89
C ALA A 21 -14.40 -7.14 -6.25
N LEU A 22 -14.74 -6.33 -5.26
CA LEU A 22 -15.20 -4.97 -5.51
C LEU A 22 -14.09 -4.10 -6.11
N ALA A 23 -12.87 -4.19 -5.60
CA ALA A 23 -11.73 -3.46 -6.14
C ALA A 23 -11.39 -3.92 -7.56
N ARG A 24 -11.56 -5.22 -7.84
CA ARG A 24 -11.28 -5.79 -9.16
C ARG A 24 -12.30 -5.48 -10.22
N LYS A 25 -13.52 -5.12 -9.84
CA LYS A 25 -14.58 -4.77 -10.78
C LYS A 25 -14.31 -3.47 -11.52
N GLY A 26 -13.50 -2.58 -10.93
CA GLY A 26 -13.16 -1.30 -11.52
C GLY A 26 -11.76 -1.30 -12.12
N GLU A 27 -11.53 -0.39 -13.03
CA GLU A 27 -10.22 -0.14 -13.59
C GLU A 27 -9.36 0.77 -12.70
N ASN A 28 -9.95 1.26 -11.60
CA ASN A 28 -9.35 2.28 -10.74
C ASN A 28 -8.63 1.70 -9.53
N ALA A 29 -8.58 0.40 -9.40
CA ALA A 29 -7.89 -0.24 -8.27
C ALA A 29 -7.29 -1.58 -8.67
N ALA A 30 -6.26 -2.00 -7.93
CA ALA A 30 -5.63 -3.29 -8.09
C ALA A 30 -5.05 -3.77 -6.76
N MET A 31 -5.08 -5.07 -6.52
CA MET A 31 -4.30 -5.68 -5.47
C MET A 31 -2.99 -6.18 -6.08
N LEU A 32 -1.89 -5.58 -5.67
CA LEU A 32 -0.56 -6.01 -6.10
C LEU A 32 0.05 -6.90 -5.03
N VAL A 33 0.71 -7.95 -5.45
CA VAL A 33 1.42 -8.84 -4.55
C VAL A 33 2.87 -8.99 -5.00
N GLY A 34 3.75 -9.12 -4.02
CA GLY A 34 5.15 -9.43 -4.25
C GLY A 34 5.41 -10.89 -3.88
N ARG A 35 6.06 -11.62 -4.76
CA ARG A 35 6.40 -13.03 -4.56
C ARG A 35 7.91 -13.19 -4.56
N ASP A 36 8.40 -14.02 -3.65
CA ASP A 36 9.76 -14.57 -3.71
C ASP A 36 9.66 -16.10 -3.87
N VAL A 37 10.78 -16.79 -3.69
CA VAL A 37 10.81 -18.24 -3.85
C VAL A 37 9.91 -18.99 -2.86
N SER A 38 9.54 -18.36 -1.75
CA SER A 38 8.66 -18.96 -0.73
C SER A 38 7.17 -18.70 -0.99
N GLY A 39 6.83 -17.86 -1.95
CA GLY A 39 5.45 -17.51 -2.28
C GLY A 39 5.18 -16.03 -2.12
N ILE A 40 3.92 -15.68 -1.81
CA ILE A 40 3.51 -14.28 -1.60
C ILE A 40 4.07 -13.78 -0.26
N VAL A 41 4.84 -12.70 -0.29
CA VAL A 41 5.47 -12.12 0.90
C VAL A 41 5.10 -10.67 1.14
N ALA A 42 4.46 -10.01 0.20
CA ALA A 42 4.01 -8.62 0.36
C ALA A 42 2.77 -8.38 -0.48
N SER A 43 1.96 -7.40 -0.05
CA SER A 43 0.74 -7.04 -0.78
C SER A 43 0.38 -5.59 -0.53
N VAL A 44 -0.40 -5.00 -1.43
CA VAL A 44 -0.98 -3.69 -1.29
C VAL A 44 -2.22 -3.57 -2.18
N LEU A 45 -3.28 -2.97 -1.64
CA LEU A 45 -4.41 -2.52 -2.44
C LEU A 45 -4.15 -1.07 -2.84
N VAL A 46 -4.00 -0.80 -4.12
CA VAL A 46 -3.76 0.53 -4.66
C VAL A 46 -4.94 0.94 -5.54
N GLY A 47 -5.32 2.21 -5.46
CA GLY A 47 -6.40 2.72 -6.28
C GLY A 47 -6.40 4.23 -6.35
N HIS A 48 -7.30 4.78 -7.15
CA HIS A 48 -7.47 6.22 -7.26
C HIS A 48 -8.94 6.59 -7.51
N ASP A 49 -9.25 7.83 -7.19
CA ASP A 49 -10.60 8.41 -7.36
C ASP A 49 -10.67 9.37 -8.55
N GLY A 50 -9.68 9.33 -9.45
CA GLY A 50 -9.55 10.26 -10.56
C GLY A 50 -8.79 11.54 -10.20
N HIS A 51 -8.39 11.70 -8.94
CA HIS A 51 -7.71 12.89 -8.44
C HIS A 51 -6.49 12.54 -7.60
N ARG A 52 -6.65 11.66 -6.62
CA ARG A 52 -5.59 11.21 -5.70
C ARG A 52 -5.52 9.70 -5.70
N GLY A 53 -4.32 9.18 -5.44
CA GLY A 53 -4.12 7.77 -5.22
C GLY A 53 -4.19 7.42 -3.74
N TRP A 54 -4.60 6.19 -3.45
CA TRP A 54 -4.71 5.66 -2.09
C TRP A 54 -4.18 4.25 -2.04
N VAL A 55 -3.58 3.89 -0.92
CA VAL A 55 -3.23 2.49 -0.63
C VAL A 55 -3.87 2.04 0.66
N TYR A 56 -4.24 0.75 0.68
CA TYR A 56 -4.82 0.07 1.83
C TYR A 56 -4.18 -1.31 1.94
N TYR A 57 -4.26 -1.90 3.11
CA TYR A 57 -3.83 -3.28 3.36
C TYR A 57 -2.39 -3.55 2.89
N VAL A 58 -1.51 -2.59 3.16
CA VAL A 58 -0.08 -2.80 2.93
C VAL A 58 0.41 -3.82 3.96
N ALA A 59 0.94 -4.92 3.48
CA ALA A 59 1.38 -6.00 4.35
C ALA A 59 2.67 -6.63 3.84
N VAL A 60 3.50 -7.03 4.79
CA VAL A 60 4.70 -7.83 4.52
C VAL A 60 4.66 -9.02 5.48
N ASP A 61 4.98 -10.21 4.97
CA ASP A 61 5.07 -11.41 5.79
C ASP A 61 6.00 -11.14 6.99
N PRO A 62 5.56 -11.42 8.24
CA PRO A 62 6.40 -11.18 9.41
C PRO A 62 7.76 -11.86 9.35
N ASP A 63 7.85 -13.02 8.72
CA ASP A 63 9.12 -13.76 8.55
C ASP A 63 10.04 -13.09 7.53
N CYS A 64 9.54 -12.14 6.76
CA CYS A 64 10.27 -11.45 5.71
C CYS A 64 10.54 -9.97 6.05
N ARG A 65 10.35 -9.57 7.31
CA ARG A 65 10.64 -8.21 7.74
C ARG A 65 12.14 -7.92 7.64
N HIS A 66 12.47 -6.65 7.47
CA HIS A 66 13.85 -6.15 7.33
C HIS A 66 14.55 -6.58 6.04
N LYS A 67 13.81 -7.12 5.05
CA LYS A 67 14.34 -7.45 3.72
C LYS A 67 14.09 -6.35 2.68
N GLY A 68 13.46 -5.24 3.07
CA GLY A 68 13.14 -4.17 2.15
C GLY A 68 11.89 -4.40 1.30
N TYR A 69 11.09 -5.40 1.62
CA TYR A 69 9.90 -5.74 0.83
C TYR A 69 8.80 -4.69 0.94
N GLY A 70 8.69 -4.01 2.09
CA GLY A 70 7.73 -2.90 2.23
C GLY A 70 8.02 -1.76 1.26
N ARG A 71 9.29 -1.40 1.09
CA ARG A 71 9.71 -0.41 0.11
C ARG A 71 9.37 -0.86 -1.32
N VAL A 72 9.67 -2.12 -1.63
CA VAL A 72 9.43 -2.66 -2.98
C VAL A 72 7.93 -2.63 -3.32
N ILE A 73 7.07 -3.05 -2.39
CA ILE A 73 5.64 -3.07 -2.67
C ILE A 73 5.06 -1.65 -2.77
N MET A 74 5.58 -0.70 -1.98
CA MET A 74 5.15 0.70 -2.07
C MET A 74 5.66 1.34 -3.37
N ASP A 75 6.88 1.03 -3.80
CA ASP A 75 7.38 1.50 -5.11
C ASP A 75 6.48 0.99 -6.24
N ALA A 76 6.03 -0.25 -6.16
CA ALA A 76 5.12 -0.82 -7.16
C ALA A 76 3.77 -0.08 -7.17
N ALA A 77 3.23 0.25 -6.01
CA ALA A 77 1.99 1.03 -5.91
C ALA A 77 2.15 2.43 -6.52
N GLU A 78 3.27 3.09 -6.22
CA GLU A 78 3.57 4.41 -6.80
C GLU A 78 3.69 4.34 -8.32
N ASP A 79 4.37 3.33 -8.85
CA ASP A 79 4.51 3.15 -10.30
C ASP A 79 3.17 2.88 -10.97
N TRP A 80 2.31 2.10 -10.31
CA TRP A 80 0.96 1.83 -10.82
C TRP A 80 0.16 3.14 -10.95
N LEU A 81 0.27 4.03 -9.95
CA LEU A 81 -0.40 5.34 -9.97
C LEU A 81 0.22 6.28 -11.00
N ARG A 82 1.55 6.31 -11.10
CA ARG A 82 2.23 7.14 -12.11
C ARG A 82 1.81 6.76 -13.52
N GLY A 83 1.67 5.47 -13.78
CA GLY A 83 1.21 4.98 -15.09
C GLY A 83 -0.20 5.42 -15.44
N ARG A 84 -0.98 5.90 -14.48
CA ARG A 84 -2.33 6.42 -14.67
C ARG A 84 -2.44 7.93 -14.55
N GLY A 85 -1.31 8.62 -14.48
CA GLY A 85 -1.27 10.07 -14.40
C GLY A 85 -1.62 10.65 -13.03
N ILE A 86 -1.62 9.83 -11.98
CA ILE A 86 -1.91 10.29 -10.62
C ILE A 86 -0.64 10.89 -10.02
N GLU A 87 -0.74 12.10 -9.50
CA GLU A 87 0.41 12.89 -9.04
C GLU A 87 0.70 12.71 -7.55
N LYS A 88 -0.26 12.21 -6.77
CA LYS A 88 -0.11 12.16 -5.32
C LYS A 88 -0.76 10.91 -4.76
N LEU A 89 -0.01 10.18 -3.95
CA LEU A 89 -0.50 9.03 -3.20
C LEU A 89 -0.71 9.44 -1.75
N GLN A 90 -1.87 9.10 -1.19
CA GLN A 90 -2.21 9.34 0.19
C GLN A 90 -2.50 8.01 0.88
N LEU A 91 -2.25 7.96 2.18
CA LEU A 91 -2.57 6.80 3.00
C LEU A 91 -2.90 7.28 4.42
N MET A 92 -3.53 6.41 5.18
CA MET A 92 -3.93 6.72 6.54
C MET A 92 -3.21 5.79 7.51
N VAL A 93 -2.65 6.38 8.56
CA VAL A 93 -2.00 5.66 9.64
C VAL A 93 -2.63 6.13 10.94
N ARG A 94 -2.92 5.19 11.85
CA ARG A 94 -3.46 5.56 13.15
C ARG A 94 -2.43 6.38 13.93
N PRO A 95 -2.86 7.45 14.65
CA PRO A 95 -1.93 8.37 15.32
C PRO A 95 -0.99 7.69 16.32
N TYR A 96 -1.42 6.60 16.93
CA TYR A 96 -0.63 5.88 17.93
C TYR A 96 0.36 4.88 17.32
N ASN A 97 0.33 4.66 16.00
CA ASN A 97 1.22 3.69 15.36
C ASN A 97 2.51 4.36 14.88
N ALA A 98 3.37 4.71 15.85
CA ALA A 98 4.60 5.44 15.57
C ALA A 98 5.57 4.67 14.67
N GLN A 99 5.60 3.35 14.81
CA GLN A 99 6.50 2.51 14.01
C GLN A 99 6.13 2.54 12.53
N VAL A 100 4.84 2.47 12.23
CA VAL A 100 4.35 2.54 10.85
C VAL A 100 4.56 3.94 10.28
N GLN A 101 4.31 4.98 11.07
CA GLN A 101 4.59 6.36 10.67
C GLN A 101 6.07 6.54 10.29
N ALA A 102 6.97 6.03 11.12
CA ALA A 102 8.40 6.09 10.83
C ALA A 102 8.77 5.37 9.53
N PHE A 103 8.13 4.25 9.27
CA PHE A 103 8.33 3.52 8.01
C PHE A 103 7.99 4.39 6.80
N TYR A 104 6.79 4.98 6.78
CA TYR A 104 6.39 5.82 5.66
C TYR A 104 7.23 7.09 5.54
N GLN A 105 7.62 7.69 6.66
CA GLN A 105 8.53 8.83 6.65
C GLN A 105 9.88 8.46 6.02
N SER A 106 10.37 7.26 6.29
CA SER A 106 11.63 6.78 5.70
C SER A 106 11.53 6.60 4.18
N LEU A 107 10.32 6.44 3.65
CA LEU A 107 10.07 6.33 2.22
C LEU A 107 9.80 7.69 1.55
N GLY A 108 9.85 8.79 2.31
CA GLY A 108 9.63 10.12 1.78
C GLY A 108 8.20 10.63 1.91
N TYR A 109 7.32 9.91 2.59
CA TYR A 109 5.96 10.38 2.86
C TYR A 109 5.98 11.41 3.98
N PHE A 110 5.10 12.39 3.89
CA PHE A 110 4.99 13.46 4.88
C PHE A 110 3.56 13.54 5.42
N GLU A 111 3.44 13.89 6.69
CA GLU A 111 2.14 14.07 7.32
C GLU A 111 1.45 15.31 6.78
N GLN A 112 0.18 15.18 6.46
CA GLN A 112 -0.67 16.30 6.09
C GLN A 112 -1.63 16.61 7.23
N GLU A 113 -1.84 17.90 7.49
CA GLU A 113 -2.77 18.36 8.52
C GLU A 113 -4.20 18.23 8.00
N ARG A 114 -4.81 17.09 8.24
CA ARG A 114 -6.19 16.79 7.83
C ARG A 114 -6.90 16.00 8.92
N VAL A 115 -8.19 16.18 9.02
CA VAL A 115 -9.07 15.40 9.88
C VAL A 115 -9.96 14.56 8.98
N ILE A 116 -10.11 13.29 9.30
CA ILE A 116 -10.91 12.36 8.51
C ILE A 116 -12.28 12.24 9.14
N TYR A 117 -13.32 12.49 8.35
CA TYR A 117 -14.70 12.23 8.73
C TYR A 117 -15.23 11.04 7.95
N ALA A 118 -15.95 10.18 8.63
CA ALA A 118 -16.49 8.97 8.02
C ALA A 118 -17.94 8.76 8.45
N LYS A 119 -18.71 8.08 7.61
CA LYS A 119 -20.09 7.70 7.89
C LYS A 119 -20.35 6.35 7.29
N TRP A 120 -20.94 5.44 8.08
CA TRP A 120 -21.40 4.17 7.55
C TRP A 120 -22.71 4.41 6.77
N LEU A 121 -22.71 4.02 5.50
CA LEU A 121 -23.86 4.27 4.63
C LEU A 121 -24.98 3.23 4.80
N ASP A 122 -24.71 2.17 5.54
CA ASP A 122 -25.69 1.14 5.88
C ASP A 122 -26.46 1.43 7.18
N GLY A 123 -26.23 2.59 7.79
CA GLY A 123 -26.94 3.03 8.98
C GLY A 123 -26.40 2.53 10.31
N ARG A 124 -25.31 1.74 10.30
CA ARG A 124 -24.70 1.31 11.56
C ARG A 124 -24.08 2.47 12.31
N GLU A 125 -23.90 2.28 13.63
CA GLU A 125 -23.34 3.31 14.49
C GLU A 125 -21.87 3.63 14.17
N PRO A 126 -21.43 4.86 14.48
CA PRO A 126 -20.03 5.24 14.31
C PRO A 126 -19.11 4.29 15.10
N THR A 127 -18.01 3.88 14.47
CA THR A 127 -16.98 3.05 15.09
C THR A 127 -15.63 3.74 14.92
N PRO A 128 -14.76 3.65 15.94
CA PRO A 128 -13.42 4.24 15.84
C PRO A 128 -12.57 3.56 14.79
#